data_ae91296fe8b3125e169ab02a7d9c97f8
#
_entry.id   ae91296fe8b3125e169ab02a7d9c97f8
#
_cell.length_a   1.000
_cell.length_b   1.000
_cell.length_c   1.000
_cell.angle_alpha   90.00
_cell.angle_beta   90.00
_cell.angle_gamma   90.00
#
_symmetry.space_group_name_H-M   'P 1'
#
loop_
_entity.id
_entity.type
_entity.pdbx_description
1 polymer ?
#
loop_
_entity_poly.entity_id
_entity_poly.type
_entity_poly.pdbx_seq_one_letter_code
_entity_poly.pdbx_strand_id
1 'polypeptide(L)'
;MDNYYLYIGRLSEEKGIINLVNAWKKYVVTHSDEWLYICGDGPEKETLERILLQNSKLPLNISILGIQPRDLIFEYISKAKAVVIPSICYETGPLTMIESFSMGIPVICSDLGNMGCTIIEGENGAKFDPLSTDSIVDAINRFNTYDYEKLKKNSLITFEEKFSKEKNMELFREIYESGKVY
;
A
#
# COMPACT_ATOMS: atom_id res chain seq x y z
N MET A 1 -12.41 -2.47 -11.99
CA MET A 1 -11.71 -2.66 -10.70
C MET A 1 -11.98 -4.08 -10.27
N ASP A 2 -10.94 -4.84 -10.07
CA ASP A 2 -11.06 -6.19 -9.53
C ASP A 2 -11.12 -6.11 -8.00
N ASN A 3 -11.71 -7.11 -7.33
CA ASN A 3 -11.97 -7.02 -5.89
C ASN A 3 -10.75 -7.49 -5.07
N TYR A 4 -9.61 -6.79 -5.20
CA TYR A 4 -8.40 -7.12 -4.44
C TYR A 4 -7.61 -5.92 -3.94
N TYR A 5 -6.91 -6.14 -2.84
CA TYR A 5 -5.86 -5.30 -2.29
C TYR A 5 -4.50 -5.83 -2.72
N LEU A 6 -3.54 -4.94 -2.91
CA LEU A 6 -2.25 -5.31 -3.47
C LEU A 6 -1.11 -4.89 -2.53
N TYR A 7 -0.24 -5.83 -2.19
CA TYR A 7 1.06 -5.58 -1.58
C TYR A 7 2.15 -5.74 -2.63
N ILE A 8 3.09 -4.80 -2.68
CA ILE A 8 4.27 -4.86 -3.55
C ILE A 8 5.50 -4.50 -2.73
N GLY A 9 6.45 -5.42 -2.62
CA GLY A 9 7.69 -5.15 -1.90
C GLY A 9 8.47 -6.40 -1.52
N ARG A 10 9.62 -6.18 -0.90
CA ARG A 10 10.41 -7.28 -0.33
C ARG A 10 9.61 -7.95 0.80
N LEU A 11 9.61 -9.28 0.81
CA LEU A 11 8.98 -10.06 1.89
C LEU A 11 9.95 -10.16 3.07
N SER A 12 9.99 -9.11 3.89
CA SER A 12 10.90 -8.99 5.03
C SER A 12 10.22 -8.35 6.23
N GLU A 13 10.79 -8.52 7.41
CA GLU A 13 10.21 -8.08 8.68
C GLU A 13 9.91 -6.57 8.67
N GLU A 14 10.88 -5.75 8.24
CA GLU A 14 10.76 -4.29 8.20
C GLU A 14 9.66 -3.80 7.26
N LYS A 15 9.23 -4.62 6.28
CA LYS A 15 8.12 -4.33 5.38
C LYS A 15 6.75 -4.74 5.95
N GLY A 16 6.70 -5.34 7.13
CA GLY A 16 5.49 -5.59 7.89
C GLY A 16 4.52 -6.60 7.25
N ILE A 17 4.98 -7.41 6.30
CA ILE A 17 4.12 -8.32 5.54
C ILE A 17 3.41 -9.35 6.41
N ILE A 18 4.07 -9.84 7.47
CA ILE A 18 3.48 -10.80 8.41
C ILE A 18 2.32 -10.16 9.19
N ASN A 19 2.47 -8.88 9.61
CA ASN A 19 1.40 -8.15 10.29
C ASN A 19 0.20 -7.95 9.37
N LEU A 20 0.44 -7.61 8.10
CA LEU A 20 -0.62 -7.49 7.09
C LEU A 20 -1.36 -8.82 6.90
N VAL A 21 -0.66 -9.93 6.73
CA VAL A 21 -1.29 -11.25 6.54
C VAL A 21 -2.08 -11.66 7.78
N ASN A 22 -1.58 -11.40 8.98
CA ASN A 22 -2.33 -11.68 10.21
C ASN A 22 -3.58 -10.80 10.36
N ALA A 23 -3.53 -9.55 9.94
CA ALA A 23 -4.70 -8.67 9.87
C ALA A 23 -5.69 -9.14 8.79
N TRP A 24 -5.21 -9.50 7.61
CA TRP A 24 -6.02 -10.03 6.51
C TRP A 24 -6.81 -11.27 6.90
N LYS A 25 -6.20 -12.19 7.65
CA LYS A 25 -6.88 -13.39 8.19
C LYS A 25 -8.10 -13.05 9.04
N LYS A 26 -8.07 -11.95 9.80
CA LYS A 26 -9.21 -11.48 10.57
C LYS A 26 -10.25 -10.81 9.67
N TYR A 27 -9.78 -9.98 8.75
CA TYR A 27 -10.59 -9.18 7.84
C TYR A 27 -11.43 -10.05 6.89
N VAL A 28 -10.81 -11.04 6.25
CA VAL A 28 -11.45 -11.86 5.20
C VAL A 28 -12.60 -12.74 5.72
N VAL A 29 -12.69 -12.97 7.02
CA VAL A 29 -13.79 -13.73 7.64
C VAL A 29 -15.16 -13.09 7.34
N THR A 30 -15.22 -11.78 7.28
CA THR A 30 -16.44 -11.01 6.98
C THR A 30 -16.47 -10.44 5.56
N HIS A 31 -15.39 -10.57 4.80
CA HIS A 31 -15.22 -10.04 3.44
C HIS A 31 -14.70 -11.12 2.50
N SER A 32 -15.44 -12.24 2.40
CA SER A 32 -14.99 -13.46 1.73
C SER A 32 -14.89 -13.38 0.20
N ASP A 33 -15.28 -12.29 -0.41
CA ASP A 33 -15.19 -12.00 -1.85
C ASP A 33 -13.97 -11.14 -2.22
N GLU A 34 -13.23 -10.64 -1.22
CA GLU A 34 -12.05 -9.82 -1.43
C GLU A 34 -10.76 -10.63 -1.36
N TRP A 35 -9.74 -10.19 -2.10
CA TRP A 35 -8.45 -10.84 -2.22
C TRP A 35 -7.29 -9.96 -1.77
N LEU A 36 -6.24 -10.58 -1.25
CA LEU A 36 -4.93 -9.94 -1.06
C LEU A 36 -3.91 -10.56 -2.02
N TYR A 37 -3.43 -9.76 -2.97
CA TYR A 37 -2.34 -10.15 -3.85
C TYR A 37 -1.02 -9.63 -3.30
N ILE A 38 0.00 -10.50 -3.30
CA ILE A 38 1.32 -10.22 -2.75
C ILE A 38 2.35 -10.40 -3.87
N CYS A 39 2.92 -9.29 -4.35
CA CYS A 39 4.00 -9.26 -5.32
C CYS A 39 5.33 -9.01 -4.60
N GLY A 40 6.25 -9.95 -4.71
CA GLY A 40 7.58 -9.84 -4.14
C GLY A 40 8.18 -11.16 -3.71
N ASP A 41 9.40 -11.08 -3.19
CA ASP A 41 10.14 -12.21 -2.62
C ASP A 41 10.99 -11.72 -1.44
N GLY A 42 11.46 -12.62 -0.59
CA GLY A 42 12.28 -12.25 0.54
C GLY A 42 12.30 -13.31 1.66
N PRO A 43 13.03 -13.03 2.75
CA PRO A 43 13.24 -14.00 3.82
C PRO A 43 11.96 -14.48 4.52
N GLU A 44 10.89 -13.67 4.50
CA GLU A 44 9.61 -14.04 5.12
C GLU A 44 8.71 -14.94 4.25
N LYS A 45 9.14 -15.30 3.04
CA LYS A 45 8.32 -16.11 2.11
C LYS A 45 7.93 -17.46 2.70
N GLU A 46 8.89 -18.20 3.25
CA GLU A 46 8.61 -19.50 3.85
C GLU A 46 7.68 -19.39 5.07
N THR A 47 7.82 -18.33 5.85
CA THR A 47 6.93 -18.03 6.98
C THR A 47 5.50 -17.77 6.48
N LEU A 48 5.34 -16.99 5.42
CA LEU A 48 4.03 -16.73 4.79
C LEU A 48 3.38 -18.01 4.27
N GLU A 49 4.12 -18.80 3.50
CA GLU A 49 3.63 -20.08 2.95
C GLU A 49 3.18 -21.02 4.06
N ARG A 50 3.94 -21.10 5.16
CA ARG A 50 3.57 -21.90 6.35
C ARG A 50 2.29 -21.36 7.01
N ILE A 51 2.13 -20.04 7.14
CA ILE A 51 0.90 -19.43 7.67
C ILE A 51 -0.31 -19.81 6.81
N LEU A 52 -0.17 -19.78 5.50
CA LEU A 52 -1.25 -20.14 4.58
C LEU A 52 -1.63 -21.61 4.69
N LEU A 53 -0.65 -22.50 4.76
CA LEU A 53 -0.87 -23.95 4.91
C LEU A 53 -1.56 -24.32 6.23
N GLN A 54 -1.22 -23.69 7.33
CA GLN A 54 -1.78 -23.96 8.66
C GLN A 54 -3.25 -23.53 8.80
N ASN A 55 -3.75 -22.66 7.91
CA ASN A 55 -5.11 -22.12 7.97
C ASN A 55 -6.06 -22.73 6.91
N SER A 56 -5.83 -23.97 6.52
CA SER A 56 -6.58 -24.70 5.47
C SER A 56 -8.10 -24.85 5.69
N LYS A 57 -8.63 -24.47 6.87
CA LYS A 57 -10.07 -24.58 7.19
C LYS A 57 -10.93 -23.43 6.65
N LEU A 58 -10.34 -22.29 6.30
CA LEU A 58 -11.04 -21.13 5.73
C LEU A 58 -10.23 -20.60 4.54
N PRO A 59 -10.87 -20.24 3.43
CA PRO A 59 -10.17 -19.59 2.33
C PRO A 59 -9.65 -18.24 2.83
N LEU A 60 -8.34 -18.04 2.82
CA LEU A 60 -7.72 -16.78 3.22
C LEU A 60 -7.74 -15.73 2.12
N ASN A 61 -8.11 -16.13 0.89
CA ASN A 61 -8.10 -15.29 -0.30
C ASN A 61 -6.79 -14.48 -0.44
N ILE A 62 -5.67 -15.17 -0.25
CA ILE A 62 -4.33 -14.60 -0.42
C ILE A 62 -3.65 -15.32 -1.59
N SER A 63 -3.06 -14.56 -2.49
CA SER A 63 -2.25 -15.09 -3.61
C SER A 63 -0.85 -14.48 -3.56
N ILE A 64 0.16 -15.33 -3.39
CA ILE A 64 1.57 -14.94 -3.49
C ILE A 64 2.01 -15.09 -4.93
N LEU A 65 2.18 -13.99 -5.62
CA LEU A 65 2.51 -13.92 -7.05
C LEU A 65 4.01 -13.98 -7.33
N GLY A 66 4.85 -13.86 -6.27
CA GLY A 66 6.30 -13.79 -6.43
C GLY A 66 6.77 -12.47 -7.07
N ILE A 67 8.00 -12.49 -7.60
CA ILE A 67 8.55 -11.34 -8.34
C ILE A 67 7.84 -11.24 -9.69
N GLN A 68 7.34 -10.05 -10.00
CA GLN A 68 6.66 -9.77 -11.26
C GLN A 68 7.45 -8.77 -12.10
N PRO A 69 7.41 -8.88 -13.44
CA PRO A 69 7.91 -7.84 -14.33
C PRO A 69 7.22 -6.49 -14.08
N ARG A 70 7.93 -5.40 -14.33
CA ARG A 70 7.44 -4.04 -14.04
C ARG A 70 6.11 -3.73 -14.74
N ASP A 71 5.95 -4.14 -15.97
CA ASP A 71 4.72 -3.90 -16.73
C ASP A 71 3.51 -4.61 -16.09
N LEU A 72 3.70 -5.84 -15.59
CA LEU A 72 2.66 -6.55 -14.85
C LEU A 72 2.37 -5.92 -13.49
N ILE A 73 3.38 -5.36 -12.81
CA ILE A 73 3.17 -4.61 -11.57
C ILE A 73 2.23 -3.42 -11.82
N PHE A 74 2.45 -2.64 -12.88
CA PHE A 74 1.55 -1.55 -13.25
C PHE A 74 0.14 -2.03 -13.58
N GLU A 75 0.01 -3.17 -14.26
CA GLU A 75 -1.29 -3.79 -14.52
C GLU A 75 -2.00 -4.16 -13.21
N TYR A 76 -1.30 -4.81 -12.27
CA TYR A 76 -1.85 -5.12 -10.96
C TYR A 76 -2.24 -3.86 -10.18
N ILE A 77 -1.40 -2.82 -10.15
CA ILE A 77 -1.75 -1.56 -9.49
C ILE A 77 -3.03 -1.00 -10.08
N SER A 78 -3.13 -0.89 -11.42
CA SER A 78 -4.25 -0.23 -12.11
C SER A 78 -5.62 -0.85 -11.84
N LYS A 79 -5.65 -2.12 -11.48
CA LYS A 79 -6.87 -2.90 -11.22
C LYS A 79 -7.15 -3.08 -9.73
N ALA A 80 -6.19 -2.79 -8.87
CA ALA A 80 -6.34 -2.94 -7.43
C ALA A 80 -7.38 -1.96 -6.85
N LYS A 81 -8.04 -2.38 -5.79
CA LYS A 81 -8.91 -1.53 -4.97
C LYS A 81 -8.08 -0.53 -4.16
N ALA A 82 -6.97 -0.98 -3.61
CA ALA A 82 -5.95 -0.14 -2.98
C ALA A 82 -4.62 -0.90 -2.94
N VAL A 83 -3.53 -0.13 -2.84
CA VAL A 83 -2.21 -0.68 -2.49
C VAL A 83 -2.00 -0.55 -0.99
N VAL A 84 -1.52 -1.63 -0.36
CA VAL A 84 -1.27 -1.66 1.10
C VAL A 84 0.24 -1.66 1.36
N ILE A 85 0.71 -0.70 2.17
CA ILE A 85 2.13 -0.53 2.52
C ILE A 85 2.28 -0.63 4.05
N PRO A 86 2.50 -1.83 4.59
CA PRO A 86 2.50 -2.07 6.04
C PRO A 86 3.89 -1.94 6.68
N SER A 87 4.81 -1.19 6.07
CA SER A 87 6.18 -1.04 6.57
C SER A 87 6.21 -0.58 8.03
N ILE A 88 7.02 -1.26 8.85
CA ILE A 88 7.24 -0.92 10.26
C ILE A 88 8.46 -0.02 10.47
N CYS A 89 9.11 0.38 9.39
CA CYS A 89 10.24 1.30 9.38
C CYS A 89 9.90 2.61 8.66
N TYR A 90 10.67 3.64 8.94
CA TYR A 90 10.57 4.91 8.22
C TYR A 90 11.06 4.74 6.78
N GLU A 91 10.19 5.05 5.84
CA GLU A 91 10.52 5.07 4.41
C GLU A 91 10.71 6.52 3.94
N THR A 92 11.76 6.76 3.18
CA THR A 92 12.07 8.10 2.66
C THR A 92 11.13 8.51 1.53
N GLY A 93 10.56 7.52 0.79
CA GLY A 93 9.60 7.73 -0.28
C GLY A 93 9.33 6.40 -1.00
N PRO A 94 8.31 5.64 -0.56
CA PRO A 94 8.03 4.34 -1.18
C PRO A 94 7.56 4.54 -2.61
N LEU A 95 8.36 4.05 -3.58
CA LEU A 95 8.05 4.13 -5.01
C LEU A 95 6.66 3.55 -5.31
N THR A 96 6.29 2.49 -4.64
CA THR A 96 4.97 1.85 -4.76
C THR A 96 3.82 2.82 -4.47
N MET A 97 3.96 3.73 -3.48
CA MET A 97 2.97 4.77 -3.20
C MET A 97 2.88 5.76 -4.36
N ILE A 98 4.01 6.22 -4.86
CA ILE A 98 4.09 7.17 -5.97
C ILE A 98 3.50 6.57 -7.25
N GLU A 99 3.86 5.33 -7.56
CA GLU A 99 3.33 4.57 -8.70
C GLU A 99 1.81 4.38 -8.57
N SER A 100 1.30 4.06 -7.37
CA SER A 100 -0.13 3.93 -7.13
C SER A 100 -0.87 5.26 -7.36
N PHE A 101 -0.39 6.35 -6.80
CA PHE A 101 -1.00 7.66 -6.98
C PHE A 101 -0.96 8.15 -8.42
N SER A 102 0.12 7.85 -9.17
CA SER A 102 0.20 8.21 -10.59
C SER A 102 -0.88 7.54 -11.45
N MET A 103 -1.45 6.44 -10.96
CA MET A 103 -2.52 5.68 -11.61
C MET A 103 -3.90 5.94 -10.98
N GLY A 104 -3.99 6.86 -10.04
CA GLY A 104 -5.22 7.17 -9.33
C GLY A 104 -5.65 6.06 -8.36
N ILE A 105 -4.73 5.22 -7.92
CA ILE A 105 -5.03 4.14 -6.96
C ILE A 105 -4.71 4.61 -5.54
N PRO A 106 -5.70 4.60 -4.64
CA PRO A 106 -5.49 5.01 -3.25
C PRO A 106 -4.61 4.04 -2.49
N VAL A 107 -4.02 4.52 -1.41
CA VAL A 107 -3.06 3.76 -0.61
C VAL A 107 -3.52 3.63 0.84
N ILE A 108 -3.39 2.44 1.41
CA ILE A 108 -3.57 2.17 2.83
C ILE A 108 -2.19 1.91 3.42
N CYS A 109 -1.69 2.73 4.32
CA CYS A 109 -0.32 2.60 4.80
C CYS A 109 -0.15 2.79 6.30
N SER A 110 1.02 2.42 6.77
CA SER A 110 1.48 2.71 8.13
C SER A 110 1.52 4.22 8.37
N ASP A 111 1.04 4.69 9.52
CA ASP A 111 1.13 6.10 9.94
C ASP A 111 2.55 6.41 10.45
N LEU A 112 3.54 6.28 9.55
CA LEU A 112 4.95 6.49 9.84
C LEU A 112 5.59 7.44 8.81
N GLY A 113 6.35 8.41 9.30
CA GLY A 113 7.21 9.28 8.51
C GLY A 113 6.49 9.90 7.30
N ASN A 114 7.15 9.90 6.15
CA ASN A 114 6.61 10.50 4.93
C ASN A 114 5.34 9.82 4.41
N MET A 115 5.15 8.52 4.65
CA MET A 115 3.92 7.82 4.29
C MET A 115 2.73 8.39 5.04
N GLY A 116 2.82 8.44 6.38
CA GLY A 116 1.78 8.97 7.24
C GLY A 116 1.46 10.44 6.95
N CYS A 117 2.48 11.26 6.61
CA CYS A 117 2.29 12.66 6.22
C CYS A 117 1.67 12.84 4.83
N THR A 118 1.84 11.87 3.94
CA THR A 118 1.33 11.95 2.56
C THR A 118 -0.13 11.52 2.47
N ILE A 119 -0.53 10.54 3.28
CA ILE A 119 -1.91 10.07 3.31
C ILE A 119 -2.77 11.01 4.15
N ILE A 120 -3.84 11.48 3.51
CA ILE A 120 -4.94 12.21 4.16
C ILE A 120 -6.12 11.25 4.23
N GLU A 121 -6.49 10.91 5.46
CA GLU A 121 -7.53 9.92 5.77
C GLU A 121 -8.85 10.27 5.05
N GLY A 122 -9.40 9.31 4.27
CA GLY A 122 -10.64 9.50 3.51
C GLY A 122 -10.53 10.41 2.28
N GLU A 123 -9.35 10.94 1.98
CA GLU A 123 -9.10 11.77 0.80
C GLU A 123 -8.31 11.01 -0.29
N ASN A 124 -7.18 10.42 0.04
CA ASN A 124 -6.33 9.67 -0.88
C ASN A 124 -5.95 8.27 -0.36
N GLY A 125 -6.49 7.87 0.80
CA GLY A 125 -6.23 6.58 1.41
C GLY A 125 -6.66 6.48 2.85
N ALA A 126 -6.06 5.52 3.57
CA ALA A 126 -6.25 5.31 5.01
C ALA A 126 -4.91 5.01 5.70
N LYS A 127 -4.86 5.23 7.01
CA LYS A 127 -3.66 5.01 7.83
C LYS A 127 -3.92 4.06 9.00
N PHE A 128 -2.87 3.39 9.43
CA PHE A 128 -2.91 2.47 10.57
C PHE A 128 -1.61 2.46 11.37
N ASP A 129 -1.70 1.99 12.62
CA ASP A 129 -0.53 1.61 13.42
C ASP A 129 -0.01 0.26 12.90
N PRO A 130 1.22 0.18 12.34
CA PRO A 130 1.76 -1.04 11.75
C PRO A 130 2.04 -2.16 12.76
N LEU A 131 2.10 -1.84 14.05
CA LEU A 131 2.32 -2.83 15.10
C LEU A 131 1.01 -3.44 15.63
N SER A 132 -0.14 -2.93 15.20
CA SER A 132 -1.46 -3.40 15.60
C SER A 132 -2.21 -4.03 14.43
N THR A 133 -2.38 -5.35 14.48
CA THR A 133 -3.20 -6.06 13.48
C THR A 133 -4.65 -5.57 13.46
N ASP A 134 -5.20 -5.16 14.60
CA ASP A 134 -6.56 -4.63 14.68
C ASP A 134 -6.64 -3.25 14.04
N SER A 135 -5.63 -2.41 14.21
CA SER A 135 -5.54 -1.11 13.52
C SER A 135 -5.50 -1.27 11.99
N ILE A 136 -4.81 -2.29 11.48
CA ILE A 136 -4.80 -2.59 10.03
C ILE A 136 -6.20 -3.00 9.56
N VAL A 137 -6.88 -3.90 10.29
CA VAL A 137 -8.26 -4.33 9.98
C VAL A 137 -9.20 -3.12 9.98
N ASP A 138 -9.12 -2.28 11.00
CA ASP A 138 -9.97 -1.08 11.13
C ASP A 138 -9.73 -0.09 9.98
N ALA A 139 -8.47 0.09 9.55
CA ALA A 139 -8.15 0.96 8.43
C ALA A 139 -8.75 0.45 7.11
N ILE A 140 -8.69 -0.87 6.85
CA ILE A 140 -9.31 -1.47 5.67
C ILE A 140 -10.85 -1.32 5.74
N ASN A 141 -11.45 -1.54 6.91
CA ASN A 141 -12.89 -1.34 7.11
C ASN A 141 -13.31 0.12 6.87
N ARG A 142 -12.59 1.09 7.44
CA ARG A 142 -12.86 2.52 7.19
C ARG A 142 -12.69 2.87 5.72
N PHE A 143 -11.63 2.39 5.08
CA PHE A 143 -11.39 2.62 3.66
C PHE A 143 -12.58 2.20 2.80
N ASN A 144 -13.23 1.10 3.11
CA ASN A 144 -14.42 0.61 2.39
C ASN A 144 -15.66 1.50 2.56
N THR A 145 -15.68 2.41 3.53
CA THR A 145 -16.78 3.37 3.73
C THR A 145 -16.58 4.68 2.98
N TYR A 146 -15.40 4.92 2.41
CA TYR A 146 -15.07 6.16 1.74
C TYR A 146 -15.60 6.22 0.30
N ASP A 147 -15.82 7.42 -0.21
CA ASP A 147 -16.13 7.65 -1.62
C ASP A 147 -14.91 7.30 -2.49
N TYR A 148 -15.00 6.17 -3.17
CA TYR A 148 -13.89 5.63 -3.95
C TYR A 148 -13.48 6.53 -5.12
N GLU A 149 -14.42 7.18 -5.82
CA GLU A 149 -14.10 8.08 -6.92
C GLU A 149 -13.40 9.36 -6.41
N LYS A 150 -13.77 9.80 -5.22
CA LYS A 150 -13.06 10.88 -4.54
C LYS A 150 -11.63 10.47 -4.19
N LEU A 151 -11.43 9.26 -3.65
CA LEU A 151 -10.10 8.73 -3.32
C LEU A 151 -9.21 8.67 -4.58
N LYS A 152 -9.72 8.15 -5.69
CA LYS A 152 -9.00 8.07 -6.97
C LYS A 152 -8.58 9.44 -7.48
N LYS A 153 -9.52 10.36 -7.53
CA LYS A 153 -9.26 11.74 -7.98
C LYS A 153 -8.17 12.40 -7.13
N ASN A 154 -8.28 12.28 -5.83
CA ASN A 154 -7.32 12.91 -4.92
C ASN A 154 -5.96 12.21 -4.91
N SER A 155 -5.90 10.90 -5.21
CA SER A 155 -4.64 10.19 -5.46
C SER A 155 -3.88 10.80 -6.63
N LEU A 156 -4.56 11.05 -7.77
CA LEU A 156 -3.97 11.74 -8.92
C LEU A 156 -3.52 13.17 -8.58
N ILE A 157 -4.35 13.93 -7.88
CA ILE A 157 -4.00 15.29 -7.43
C ILE A 157 -2.75 15.23 -6.53
N THR A 158 -2.69 14.30 -5.58
CA THR A 158 -1.53 14.12 -4.72
C THR A 158 -0.26 13.81 -5.51
N PHE A 159 -0.36 12.98 -6.56
CA PHE A 159 0.77 12.71 -7.46
C PHE A 159 1.23 13.98 -8.16
N GLU A 160 0.32 14.71 -8.79
CA GLU A 160 0.65 15.93 -9.55
C GLU A 160 1.29 17.02 -8.66
N GLU A 161 0.75 17.21 -7.45
CA GLU A 161 1.20 18.27 -6.55
C GLU A 161 2.51 17.95 -5.81
N LYS A 162 2.81 16.66 -5.60
CA LYS A 162 3.96 16.27 -4.75
C LYS A 162 5.04 15.50 -5.49
N PHE A 163 4.69 14.71 -6.52
CA PHE A 163 5.59 13.69 -7.07
C PHE A 163 5.80 13.79 -8.58
N SER A 164 5.05 14.65 -9.29
CA SER A 164 5.23 14.82 -10.72
C SER A 164 6.65 15.34 -11.04
N LYS A 165 7.12 15.03 -12.24
CA LYS A 165 8.43 15.50 -12.73
C LYS A 165 8.52 17.03 -12.69
N GLU A 166 7.44 17.69 -13.10
CA GLU A 166 7.31 19.13 -13.15
C GLU A 166 7.47 19.73 -11.75
N LYS A 167 6.78 19.17 -10.76
CA LYS A 167 6.87 19.64 -9.37
C LYS A 167 8.26 19.42 -8.76
N ASN A 168 8.86 18.27 -9.01
CA ASN A 168 10.22 18.00 -8.57
C ASN A 168 11.23 18.96 -9.20
N MET A 169 11.11 19.25 -10.50
CA MET A 169 11.98 20.20 -11.19
C MET A 169 11.82 21.63 -10.66
N GLU A 170 10.59 22.05 -10.32
CA GLU A 170 10.32 23.33 -9.66
C GLU A 170 11.06 23.44 -8.33
N LEU A 171 10.88 22.45 -7.46
CA LEU A 171 11.55 22.37 -6.14
C LEU A 171 13.08 22.40 -6.27
N PHE A 172 13.65 21.66 -7.22
CA PHE A 172 15.09 21.73 -7.47
C PHE A 172 15.56 23.12 -7.88
N ARG A 173 14.85 23.81 -8.77
CA ARG A 173 15.19 25.17 -9.16
C ARG A 173 15.14 26.12 -7.97
N GLU A 174 14.09 26.07 -7.17
CA GLU A 174 13.95 26.90 -5.96
C GLU A 174 15.13 26.69 -4.99
N ILE A 175 15.55 25.42 -4.76
CA ILE A 175 16.70 25.11 -3.90
C ILE A 175 17.99 25.72 -4.47
N TYR A 176 18.25 25.52 -5.77
CA TYR A 176 19.47 26.05 -6.42
C TYR A 176 19.49 27.58 -6.47
N GLU A 177 18.38 28.23 -6.78
CA GLU A 177 18.29 29.67 -6.87
C GLU A 177 18.30 30.35 -5.49
N SER A 178 17.70 29.74 -4.47
CA SER A 178 17.70 30.32 -3.12
C SER A 178 19.02 30.17 -2.36
N GLY A 179 19.91 29.28 -2.80
CA GLY A 179 21.17 28.96 -2.13
C GLY A 179 20.97 28.39 -0.71
N LYS A 180 19.75 28.01 -0.34
CA LYS A 180 19.44 27.40 0.95
C LYS A 180 19.63 25.90 0.87
N VAL A 181 20.69 25.41 1.52
CA VAL A 181 20.83 24.00 1.86
C VAL A 181 20.06 23.77 3.16
N TYR A 182 19.07 22.93 3.14
CA TYR A 182 18.28 22.51 4.33
C TYR A 182 18.95 21.34 5.01
#